data_6676b7d3608c06dbbcbe16dfe7b7d6e2
#
_entry.id   6676b7d3608c06dbbcbe16dfe7b7d6e2
#
_cell.length_a   1.000
_cell.length_b   1.000
_cell.length_c   1.000
_cell.angle_alpha   90.00
_cell.angle_beta   90.00
_cell.angle_gamma   90.00
#
_symmetry.space_group_name_H-M   'P 1'
#
loop_
_entity.id
_entity.type
_entity.pdbx_description
1 polymer ?
#
loop_
_entity_poly.entity_id
_entity_poly.type
_entity_poly.pdbx_seq_one_letter_code
_entity_poly.pdbx_strand_id
1 'polypeptide(L)'
;YYTRACNFYYGDHSTLMVNKKLALPLNGNDKISFDTIELITRKKKKKIHISKLNFLSKILKKKVKLDIKNITKKKNFSKLKFKSLPLIMGVVNLTPDSFSDGGKYNNHKDALKRIKHFIEKGSSIIDIGGESTRPGSNDVNEKIEWKRIKEVLKKTKKLKNVISIDTRKSAIMEKSLKYGAHIIN
;
A
#
# COMPACT_ATOMS: atom_id res chain seq x y z
N TYR A 1 -13.38 8.39 17.45
CA TYR A 1 -12.61 9.47 16.80
C TYR A 1 -11.55 8.88 15.90
N TYR A 2 -11.46 9.41 14.69
CA TYR A 2 -10.36 9.18 13.76
C TYR A 2 -9.61 10.50 13.55
N THR A 3 -8.31 10.44 13.43
CA THR A 3 -7.46 11.62 13.18
C THR A 3 -6.87 11.50 11.78
N ARG A 4 -7.04 12.53 10.95
CA ARG A 4 -6.51 12.61 9.60
C ARG A 4 -5.59 13.82 9.50
N ALA A 5 -4.42 13.66 8.87
CA ALA A 5 -3.55 14.79 8.51
C ALA A 5 -4.19 15.59 7.37
N CYS A 6 -4.08 16.91 7.44
CA CYS A 6 -4.62 17.85 6.47
C CYS A 6 -3.64 19.01 6.28
N ASN A 7 -3.85 19.81 5.23
CA ASN A 7 -3.04 20.97 4.89
C ASN A 7 -1.56 20.58 4.74
N PHE A 8 -1.25 19.98 3.59
CA PHE A 8 0.07 19.41 3.33
C PHE A 8 1.01 20.43 2.68
N TYR A 9 2.28 20.33 3.04
CA TYR A 9 3.41 20.99 2.41
C TYR A 9 4.31 19.95 1.77
N TYR A 10 5.01 20.31 0.69
CA TYR A 10 5.84 19.41 -0.10
C TYR A 10 7.21 20.00 -0.38
N GLY A 11 8.20 19.13 -0.65
CA GLY A 11 9.54 19.50 -1.06
C GLY A 11 10.28 20.35 -0.03
N ASP A 12 11.05 21.32 -0.50
CA ASP A 12 11.90 22.16 0.37
C ASP A 12 11.08 23.06 1.29
N HIS A 13 9.92 23.50 0.85
CA HIS A 13 9.01 24.24 1.71
C HIS A 13 8.53 23.41 2.90
N SER A 14 8.25 22.11 2.69
CA SER A 14 7.92 21.19 3.78
C SER A 14 9.06 21.06 4.78
N THR A 15 10.29 20.87 4.29
CA THR A 15 11.48 20.78 5.14
C THR A 15 11.66 22.05 5.98
N LEU A 16 11.47 23.24 5.37
CA LEU A 16 11.52 24.51 6.09
C LEU A 16 10.47 24.59 7.21
N MET A 17 9.23 24.20 6.92
CA MET A 17 8.12 24.21 7.88
C MET A 17 8.38 23.25 9.06
N VAL A 18 8.92 22.05 8.79
CA VAL A 18 9.30 21.08 9.83
C VAL A 18 10.43 21.61 10.71
N ASN A 19 11.49 22.17 10.11
CA ASN A 19 12.63 22.75 10.83
C ASN A 19 12.21 23.91 11.73
N LYS A 20 11.27 24.73 11.27
CA LYS A 20 10.67 25.82 12.07
C LYS A 20 9.64 25.34 13.10
N LYS A 21 9.36 24.03 13.19
CA LYS A 21 8.33 23.42 14.06
C LYS A 21 6.90 23.94 13.78
N LEU A 22 6.65 24.42 12.56
CA LEU A 22 5.35 24.92 12.12
C LEU A 22 4.50 23.81 11.46
N ALA A 23 5.12 22.70 11.09
CA ALA A 23 4.45 21.51 10.57
C ALA A 23 5.08 20.23 11.12
N LEU A 24 4.36 19.11 10.98
CA LEU A 24 4.79 17.78 11.42
C LEU A 24 5.08 16.91 10.20
N PRO A 25 6.19 16.14 10.20
CA PRO A 25 6.53 15.29 9.06
C PRO A 25 5.53 14.13 8.91
N LEU A 26 5.16 13.80 7.69
CA LEU A 26 4.33 12.64 7.40
C LEU A 26 5.22 11.38 7.32
N ASN A 27 4.91 10.37 8.12
CA ASN A 27 5.65 9.10 8.12
C ASN A 27 7.18 9.26 8.26
N GLY A 28 7.63 10.26 9.01
CA GLY A 28 9.04 10.57 9.21
C GLY A 28 9.76 11.12 7.97
N ASN A 29 9.01 11.58 6.98
CA ASN A 29 9.54 12.22 5.77
C ASN A 29 9.35 13.75 5.88
N ASP A 30 10.43 14.49 5.98
CA ASP A 30 10.42 15.95 6.09
C ASP A 30 10.06 16.65 4.77
N LYS A 31 10.16 15.96 3.63
CA LYS A 31 9.72 16.47 2.33
C LYS A 31 8.20 16.46 2.16
N ILE A 32 7.46 15.86 3.09
CA ILE A 32 6.01 15.91 3.16
C ILE A 32 5.60 16.14 4.60
N SER A 33 4.92 17.25 4.85
CA SER A 33 4.49 17.61 6.20
C SER A 33 3.07 18.19 6.21
N PHE A 34 2.50 18.34 7.39
CA PHE A 34 1.17 18.90 7.59
C PHE A 34 1.14 19.75 8.88
N ASP A 35 0.27 20.75 8.91
CA ASP A 35 0.10 21.63 10.06
C ASP A 35 -1.26 21.51 10.73
N THR A 36 -2.19 20.79 10.12
CA THR A 36 -3.57 20.67 10.57
C THR A 36 -3.97 19.20 10.66
N ILE A 37 -4.74 18.85 11.67
CA ILE A 37 -5.42 17.58 11.78
C ILE A 37 -6.92 17.77 11.67
N GLU A 38 -7.62 16.79 11.11
CA GLU A 38 -9.05 16.70 11.12
C GLU A 38 -9.50 15.57 12.06
N LEU A 39 -10.28 15.94 13.05
CA LEU A 39 -10.96 14.98 13.93
C LEU A 39 -12.29 14.59 13.32
N ILE A 40 -12.46 13.30 13.05
CA ILE A 40 -13.64 12.74 12.42
C ILE A 40 -14.39 11.89 13.44
N THR A 41 -15.66 12.21 13.63
CA THR A 41 -16.60 11.43 14.44
C THR A 41 -17.76 10.99 13.53
N ARG A 42 -18.65 10.13 14.05
CA ARG A 42 -19.85 9.75 13.29
C ARG A 42 -20.74 10.97 12.90
N LYS A 43 -20.73 12.03 13.72
CA LYS A 43 -21.63 13.18 13.54
C LYS A 43 -20.93 14.44 13.06
N LYS A 44 -19.64 14.62 13.32
CA LYS A 44 -18.92 15.90 13.10
C LYS A 44 -17.50 15.68 12.62
N LYS A 45 -17.03 16.63 11.82
CA LYS A 45 -15.62 16.80 11.44
C LYS A 45 -15.15 18.15 11.94
N LYS A 46 -13.94 18.20 12.52
CA LYS A 46 -13.35 19.45 13.02
C LYS A 46 -11.88 19.50 12.66
N LYS A 47 -11.47 20.54 11.93
CA LYS A 47 -10.06 20.82 11.65
C LYS A 47 -9.44 21.59 12.81
N ILE A 48 -8.23 21.23 13.20
CA ILE A 48 -7.48 21.81 14.31
C ILE A 48 -6.03 21.96 13.87
N HIS A 49 -5.53 23.18 13.89
CA HIS A 49 -4.11 23.45 13.66
C HIS A 49 -3.25 22.85 14.79
N ILE A 50 -2.05 22.35 14.49
CA ILE A 50 -1.19 21.66 15.46
C ILE A 50 -0.83 22.54 16.67
N SER A 51 -0.72 23.85 16.50
CA SER A 51 -0.46 24.79 17.61
C SER A 51 -1.59 24.83 18.64
N LYS A 52 -2.82 24.46 18.25
CA LYS A 52 -4.01 24.49 19.10
C LYS A 52 -4.32 23.16 19.79
N LEU A 53 -3.47 22.14 19.64
CA LEU A 53 -3.68 20.80 20.26
C LEU A 53 -3.71 20.83 21.78
N ASN A 54 -3.09 21.84 22.39
CA ASN A 54 -3.06 21.99 23.85
C ASN A 54 -4.42 22.39 24.43
N PHE A 55 -5.31 22.98 23.65
CA PHE A 55 -6.65 23.38 24.08
C PHE A 55 -7.70 22.23 24.02
N LEU A 56 -7.30 21.03 23.62
CA LEU A 56 -8.16 19.87 23.63
C LEU A 56 -8.39 19.35 25.08
N SER A 57 -9.56 18.78 25.33
CA SER A 57 -9.83 18.09 26.59
C SER A 57 -8.81 16.97 26.85
N LYS A 58 -8.52 16.67 28.10
CA LYS A 58 -7.47 15.71 28.52
C LYS A 58 -7.57 14.36 27.80
N ILE A 59 -8.79 13.81 27.68
CA ILE A 59 -9.05 12.50 27.02
C ILE A 59 -8.74 12.60 25.53
N LEU A 60 -9.29 13.61 24.85
CA LEU A 60 -9.12 13.78 23.40
C LEU A 60 -7.67 14.08 23.05
N LYS A 61 -6.99 14.91 23.85
CA LYS A 61 -5.57 15.23 23.70
C LYS A 61 -4.69 13.98 23.78
N LYS A 62 -4.93 13.05 24.72
CA LYS A 62 -4.18 11.79 24.84
C LYS A 62 -4.31 10.95 23.57
N LYS A 63 -5.54 10.77 23.06
CA LYS A 63 -5.78 10.02 21.82
C LYS A 63 -5.14 10.69 20.60
N VAL A 64 -5.36 11.99 20.43
CA VAL A 64 -4.79 12.76 19.30
C VAL A 64 -3.27 12.72 19.30
N LYS A 65 -2.63 12.85 20.46
CA LYS A 65 -1.17 12.72 20.56
C LYS A 65 -0.68 11.34 20.12
N LEU A 66 -1.40 10.27 20.47
CA LEU A 66 -1.07 8.92 20.03
C LEU A 66 -1.24 8.77 18.50
N ASP A 67 -2.33 9.27 17.96
CA ASP A 67 -2.60 9.24 16.52
C ASP A 67 -1.53 10.03 15.75
N ILE A 68 -1.17 11.24 16.20
CA ILE A 68 -0.10 12.05 15.62
C ILE A 68 1.24 11.31 15.68
N LYS A 69 1.58 10.69 16.82
CA LYS A 69 2.80 9.87 16.93
C LYS A 69 2.81 8.76 15.87
N ASN A 70 1.67 8.11 15.62
CA ASN A 70 1.55 7.06 14.60
C ASN A 70 1.61 7.60 13.17
N ILE A 71 1.09 8.81 12.92
CA ILE A 71 1.12 9.48 11.61
C ILE A 71 2.54 9.97 11.29
N THR A 72 3.25 10.50 12.27
CA THR A 72 4.58 11.11 12.08
C THR A 72 5.72 10.10 12.17
N LYS A 73 5.52 8.97 12.84
CA LYS A 73 6.57 7.95 13.00
C LYS A 73 6.92 7.32 11.66
N LYS A 74 8.21 7.26 11.34
CA LYS A 74 8.72 6.49 10.19
C LYS A 74 8.31 5.02 10.34
N LYS A 75 7.60 4.53 9.35
CA LYS A 75 7.17 3.13 9.28
C LYS A 75 7.99 2.39 8.23
N ASN A 76 8.41 1.20 8.57
CA ASN A 76 8.97 0.26 7.62
C ASN A 76 7.86 -0.73 7.23
N PHE A 77 7.61 -0.86 5.94
CA PHE A 77 6.63 -1.80 5.42
C PHE A 77 7.36 -3.04 4.90
N SER A 78 7.35 -4.13 5.68
CA SER A 78 7.96 -5.38 5.26
C SER A 78 9.38 -5.19 4.71
N LYS A 79 9.62 -5.64 3.49
CA LYS A 79 10.90 -5.52 2.77
C LYS A 79 11.08 -4.19 2.01
N LEU A 80 10.08 -3.30 2.01
CA LEU A 80 10.15 -2.03 1.28
C LEU A 80 11.15 -1.08 1.93
N LYS A 81 12.16 -0.70 1.15
CA LYS A 81 13.14 0.31 1.53
C LYS A 81 12.78 1.62 0.82
N PHE A 82 12.23 2.58 1.54
CA PHE A 82 11.91 3.92 1.01
C PHE A 82 13.16 4.83 0.89
N LYS A 83 14.31 4.26 0.54
CA LYS A 83 15.55 5.04 0.33
C LYS A 83 15.59 5.71 -1.03
N SER A 84 14.95 5.12 -2.03
CA SER A 84 14.82 5.67 -3.39
C SER A 84 13.35 5.68 -3.79
N LEU A 85 12.84 6.83 -4.11
CA LEU A 85 11.47 7.05 -4.60
C LEU A 85 11.56 7.61 -6.02
N PRO A 86 10.59 7.27 -6.89
CA PRO A 86 9.41 6.42 -6.63
C PRO A 86 9.74 4.92 -6.57
N LEU A 87 8.91 4.14 -5.85
CA LEU A 87 8.94 2.68 -5.94
C LEU A 87 8.11 2.24 -7.15
N ILE A 88 8.65 1.31 -7.93
CA ILE A 88 7.98 0.79 -9.13
C ILE A 88 7.29 -0.52 -8.77
N MET A 89 6.01 -0.64 -9.15
CA MET A 89 5.20 -1.84 -9.02
C MET A 89 4.96 -2.45 -10.40
N GLY A 90 5.43 -3.67 -10.63
CA GLY A 90 5.14 -4.45 -11.82
C GLY A 90 3.86 -5.25 -11.64
N VAL A 91 2.87 -5.07 -12.52
CA VAL A 91 1.57 -5.74 -12.44
C VAL A 91 1.54 -6.98 -13.34
N VAL A 92 1.15 -8.12 -12.78
CA VAL A 92 1.06 -9.41 -13.45
C VAL A 92 -0.34 -9.99 -13.29
N ASN A 93 -1.14 -9.90 -14.35
CA ASN A 93 -2.50 -10.45 -14.37
C ASN A 93 -2.47 -11.91 -14.90
N LEU A 94 -2.98 -12.83 -14.08
CA LEU A 94 -3.06 -14.27 -14.40
C LEU A 94 -4.45 -14.64 -14.97
N THR A 95 -5.00 -13.75 -15.80
CA THR A 95 -6.27 -13.99 -16.49
C THR A 95 -6.03 -14.65 -17.85
N PRO A 96 -6.99 -15.43 -18.39
CA PRO A 96 -6.83 -16.09 -19.68
C PRO A 96 -6.44 -15.16 -20.81
N ASP A 97 -6.98 -13.93 -20.82
CA ASP A 97 -6.76 -12.93 -21.87
C ASP A 97 -5.38 -12.24 -21.77
N SER A 98 -4.71 -12.36 -20.63
CA SER A 98 -3.42 -11.67 -20.40
C SER A 98 -2.23 -12.40 -21.02
N PHE A 99 -2.42 -13.64 -21.48
CA PHE A 99 -1.40 -14.49 -22.09
C PHE A 99 -2.01 -15.19 -23.30
N SER A 100 -2.43 -14.44 -24.32
CA SER A 100 -3.28 -14.85 -25.42
C SER A 100 -2.66 -15.81 -26.45
N ASP A 101 -1.40 -16.24 -26.27
CA ASP A 101 -0.71 -17.08 -27.26
C ASP A 101 -0.64 -18.55 -26.87
N GLY A 102 -1.78 -19.16 -26.54
CA GLY A 102 -1.94 -20.61 -26.60
C GLY A 102 -1.57 -21.41 -25.34
N GLY A 103 -2.56 -21.91 -24.67
CA GLY A 103 -2.50 -23.10 -23.85
C GLY A 103 -2.44 -22.90 -22.34
N LYS A 104 -3.33 -23.63 -21.65
CA LYS A 104 -3.55 -23.62 -20.19
C LYS A 104 -2.33 -23.88 -19.29
N TYR A 105 -1.22 -24.33 -19.85
CA TYR A 105 0.00 -24.70 -19.10
C TYR A 105 1.14 -23.69 -19.17
N ASN A 106 1.11 -22.74 -20.09
CA ASN A 106 2.17 -21.75 -20.25
C ASN A 106 1.99 -20.53 -19.33
N ASN A 107 0.79 -20.24 -18.85
CA ASN A 107 0.49 -19.04 -18.07
C ASN A 107 1.40 -18.84 -16.85
N HIS A 108 1.74 -19.90 -16.11
CA HIS A 108 2.60 -19.75 -14.92
C HIS A 108 4.08 -19.54 -15.28
N LYS A 109 4.58 -20.19 -16.35
CA LYS A 109 5.97 -19.99 -16.82
C LYS A 109 6.16 -18.59 -17.36
N ASP A 110 5.21 -18.10 -18.16
CA ASP A 110 5.28 -16.79 -18.76
C ASP A 110 5.07 -15.68 -17.73
N ALA A 111 4.19 -15.89 -16.74
CA ALA A 111 4.07 -15.00 -15.59
C ALA A 111 5.39 -14.90 -14.82
N LEU A 112 6.09 -16.00 -14.58
CA LEU A 112 7.38 -15.99 -13.89
C LEU A 112 8.48 -15.32 -14.71
N LYS A 113 8.51 -15.50 -16.04
CA LYS A 113 9.42 -14.77 -16.93
C LYS A 113 9.16 -13.26 -16.85
N ARG A 114 7.87 -12.86 -16.88
CA ARG A 114 7.47 -11.46 -16.76
C ARG A 114 7.84 -10.86 -15.40
N ILE A 115 7.65 -11.61 -14.31
CA ILE A 115 8.09 -11.20 -12.97
C ILE A 115 9.60 -10.96 -12.95
N LYS A 116 10.39 -11.92 -13.50
CA LYS A 116 11.85 -11.77 -13.60
C LYS A 116 12.24 -10.52 -14.38
N HIS A 117 11.62 -10.29 -15.54
CA HIS A 117 11.84 -9.09 -16.34
C HIS A 117 11.54 -7.81 -15.56
N PHE A 118 10.41 -7.71 -14.85
CA PHE A 118 10.08 -6.55 -14.02
C PHE A 118 11.13 -6.29 -12.93
N ILE A 119 11.61 -7.35 -12.28
CA ILE A 119 12.66 -7.25 -11.26
C ILE A 119 13.95 -6.72 -11.88
N GLU A 120 14.37 -7.24 -13.03
CA GLU A 120 15.55 -6.78 -13.77
C GLU A 120 15.44 -5.31 -14.20
N LYS A 121 14.21 -4.84 -14.47
CA LYS A 121 13.91 -3.44 -14.79
C LYS A 121 13.68 -2.54 -13.57
N GLY A 122 13.93 -3.04 -12.35
CA GLY A 122 13.93 -2.25 -11.12
C GLY A 122 12.63 -2.21 -10.34
N SER A 123 11.65 -3.08 -10.65
CA SER A 123 10.44 -3.16 -9.85
C SER A 123 10.75 -3.60 -8.43
N SER A 124 10.28 -2.85 -7.45
CA SER A 124 10.42 -3.16 -6.01
C SER A 124 9.25 -4.02 -5.50
N ILE A 125 8.10 -3.89 -6.15
CA ILE A 125 6.86 -4.58 -5.80
C ILE A 125 6.39 -5.35 -7.03
N ILE A 126 5.90 -6.56 -6.83
CA ILE A 126 5.22 -7.35 -7.86
C ILE A 126 3.79 -7.58 -7.40
N ASP A 127 2.85 -7.07 -8.16
CA ASP A 127 1.42 -7.19 -7.89
C ASP A 127 0.82 -8.28 -8.78
N ILE A 128 0.20 -9.28 -8.15
CA ILE A 128 -0.29 -10.48 -8.83
C ILE A 128 -1.82 -10.53 -8.69
N GLY A 129 -2.53 -10.47 -9.80
CA GLY A 129 -3.98 -10.58 -9.88
C GLY A 129 -4.44 -11.87 -10.58
N GLY A 130 -5.42 -12.55 -10.03
CA GLY A 130 -6.03 -13.76 -10.59
C GLY A 130 -7.40 -13.54 -11.26
N GLU A 131 -7.96 -12.35 -11.07
CA GLU A 131 -9.25 -11.91 -11.62
C GLU A 131 -9.08 -10.59 -12.37
N SER A 132 -9.87 -10.37 -13.41
CA SER A 132 -9.91 -9.06 -14.09
C SER A 132 -10.85 -8.12 -13.35
N THR A 133 -10.36 -6.93 -13.03
CA THR A 133 -11.17 -5.85 -12.44
C THR A 133 -11.69 -4.86 -13.48
N ARG A 134 -11.53 -5.16 -14.78
CA ARG A 134 -12.03 -4.30 -15.87
C ARG A 134 -13.55 -4.27 -15.88
N PRO A 135 -14.18 -3.13 -16.21
CA PRO A 135 -15.62 -3.07 -16.42
C PRO A 135 -16.08 -4.15 -17.42
N GLY A 136 -17.14 -4.89 -17.07
CA GLY A 136 -17.68 -5.96 -17.91
C GLY A 136 -16.97 -7.32 -17.79
N SER A 137 -15.95 -7.46 -16.95
CA SER A 137 -15.36 -8.77 -16.68
C SER A 137 -16.29 -9.63 -15.82
N ASN A 138 -16.36 -10.92 -16.12
CA ASN A 138 -17.12 -11.90 -15.34
C ASN A 138 -16.45 -12.16 -13.98
N ASP A 139 -17.27 -12.33 -12.95
CA ASP A 139 -16.82 -12.77 -11.64
C ASP A 139 -16.15 -14.14 -11.73
N VAL A 140 -14.99 -14.25 -11.13
CA VAL A 140 -14.24 -15.52 -11.08
C VAL A 140 -14.45 -16.17 -9.71
N ASN A 141 -14.82 -17.45 -9.71
CA ASN A 141 -14.95 -18.22 -8.47
C ASN A 141 -13.62 -18.26 -7.71
N GLU A 142 -13.67 -18.22 -6.37
CA GLU A 142 -12.49 -18.26 -5.49
C GLU A 142 -11.54 -19.43 -5.78
N LYS A 143 -12.07 -20.61 -6.08
CA LYS A 143 -11.25 -21.80 -6.41
C LYS A 143 -10.44 -21.59 -7.68
N ILE A 144 -11.05 -20.95 -8.68
CA ILE A 144 -10.39 -20.65 -9.96
C ILE A 144 -9.32 -19.57 -9.76
N GLU A 145 -9.65 -18.47 -9.08
CA GLU A 145 -8.72 -17.39 -8.78
C GLU A 145 -7.53 -17.92 -7.99
N TRP A 146 -7.77 -18.68 -6.92
CA TRP A 146 -6.70 -19.30 -6.14
C TRP A 146 -5.82 -20.23 -6.96
N LYS A 147 -6.40 -21.05 -7.84
CA LYS A 147 -5.64 -21.95 -8.73
C LYS A 147 -4.68 -21.16 -9.63
N ARG A 148 -5.09 -20.00 -10.13
CA ARG A 148 -4.25 -19.12 -10.96
C ARG A 148 -3.08 -18.55 -10.16
N ILE A 149 -3.32 -18.05 -8.93
CA ILE A 149 -2.34 -17.34 -8.12
C ILE A 149 -1.36 -18.28 -7.42
N LYS A 150 -1.84 -19.40 -6.87
CA LYS A 150 -1.12 -20.26 -5.92
C LYS A 150 0.27 -20.65 -6.39
N GLU A 151 0.41 -21.15 -7.62
CA GLU A 151 1.67 -21.70 -8.11
C GLU A 151 2.71 -20.59 -8.40
N VAL A 152 2.26 -19.44 -8.88
CA VAL A 152 3.11 -18.27 -9.07
C VAL A 152 3.58 -17.75 -7.71
N LEU A 153 2.64 -17.61 -6.75
CA LEU A 153 2.94 -17.12 -5.41
C LEU A 153 3.95 -18.02 -4.66
N LYS A 154 3.80 -19.35 -4.74
CA LYS A 154 4.79 -20.28 -4.16
C LYS A 154 6.21 -20.04 -4.69
N LYS A 155 6.34 -19.82 -6.00
CA LYS A 155 7.65 -19.62 -6.64
C LYS A 155 8.25 -18.25 -6.34
N THR A 156 7.40 -17.23 -6.09
CA THR A 156 7.86 -15.88 -5.73
C THR A 156 8.25 -15.74 -4.27
N LYS A 157 7.93 -16.71 -3.40
CA LYS A 157 8.26 -16.67 -1.96
C LYS A 157 9.75 -16.46 -1.67
N LYS A 158 10.64 -16.95 -2.54
CA LYS A 158 12.10 -16.81 -2.39
C LYS A 158 12.65 -15.46 -2.90
N LEU A 159 11.82 -14.63 -3.52
CA LEU A 159 12.25 -13.34 -4.03
C LEU A 159 12.47 -12.33 -2.90
N LYS A 160 13.42 -11.42 -3.11
CA LYS A 160 13.66 -10.29 -2.20
C LYS A 160 12.61 -9.19 -2.32
N ASN A 161 11.85 -9.18 -3.41
CA ASN A 161 10.82 -8.19 -3.73
C ASN A 161 9.60 -8.34 -2.83
N VAL A 162 8.86 -7.27 -2.69
CA VAL A 162 7.57 -7.30 -2.03
C VAL A 162 6.52 -7.86 -2.99
N ILE A 163 5.76 -8.82 -2.53
CA ILE A 163 4.66 -9.43 -3.28
C ILE A 163 3.34 -8.84 -2.79
N SER A 164 2.62 -8.25 -3.71
CA SER A 164 1.26 -7.75 -3.54
C SER A 164 0.28 -8.69 -4.25
N ILE A 165 -0.92 -8.83 -3.71
CA ILE A 165 -1.99 -9.61 -4.32
C ILE A 165 -3.19 -8.70 -4.54
N ASP A 166 -3.57 -8.54 -5.81
CA ASP A 166 -4.79 -7.83 -6.20
C ASP A 166 -5.98 -8.79 -6.16
N THR A 167 -6.84 -8.60 -5.17
CA THR A 167 -8.05 -9.39 -4.99
C THR A 167 -9.06 -8.69 -4.08
N ARG A 168 -10.34 -8.86 -4.41
CA ARG A 168 -11.47 -8.40 -3.59
C ARG A 168 -12.03 -9.47 -2.65
N LYS A 169 -11.53 -10.72 -2.74
CA LYS A 169 -12.08 -11.86 -1.99
C LYS A 169 -11.28 -12.14 -0.72
N SER A 170 -11.93 -12.05 0.43
CA SER A 170 -11.30 -12.25 1.74
C SER A 170 -10.61 -13.60 1.89
N ALA A 171 -11.20 -14.68 1.33
CA ALA A 171 -10.59 -16.01 1.36
C ALA A 171 -9.29 -16.09 0.56
N ILE A 172 -9.17 -15.34 -0.55
CA ILE A 172 -7.93 -15.24 -1.33
C ILE A 172 -6.89 -14.39 -0.57
N MET A 173 -7.31 -13.28 0.06
CA MET A 173 -6.44 -12.46 0.91
C MET A 173 -5.78 -13.30 1.99
N GLU A 174 -6.58 -14.04 2.77
CA GLU A 174 -6.09 -14.89 3.85
C GLU A 174 -5.10 -15.96 3.37
N LYS A 175 -5.48 -16.70 2.31
CA LYS A 175 -4.63 -17.72 1.72
C LYS A 175 -3.30 -17.13 1.22
N SER A 176 -3.37 -15.99 0.54
CA SER A 176 -2.19 -15.33 -0.04
C SER A 176 -1.19 -14.91 1.03
N LEU A 177 -1.64 -14.35 2.15
CA LEU A 177 -0.78 -14.00 3.27
C LEU A 177 -0.08 -15.22 3.86
N LYS A 178 -0.80 -16.34 4.05
CA LYS A 178 -0.21 -17.62 4.50
C LYS A 178 0.84 -18.18 3.53
N TYR A 179 0.71 -17.87 2.24
CA TYR A 179 1.64 -18.30 1.19
C TYR A 179 2.79 -17.32 0.92
N GLY A 180 2.87 -16.23 1.67
CA GLY A 180 4.00 -15.30 1.63
C GLY A 180 3.78 -14.00 0.87
N ALA A 181 2.53 -13.62 0.59
CA ALA A 181 2.21 -12.26 0.19
C ALA A 181 2.51 -11.27 1.33
N HIS A 182 2.85 -10.04 0.98
CA HIS A 182 3.21 -8.98 1.93
C HIS A 182 2.18 -7.86 1.95
N ILE A 183 1.49 -7.65 0.84
CA ILE A 183 0.49 -6.60 0.64
C ILE A 183 -0.77 -7.25 0.05
N ILE A 184 -1.93 -6.76 0.45
CA ILE A 184 -3.21 -6.96 -0.21
C ILE A 184 -3.61 -5.61 -0.82
N ASN A 185 -3.88 -5.64 -2.11
CA ASN A 185 -4.26 -4.49 -2.92
C ASN A 185 -5.75 -4.55 -3.27
#